data_42b05d31915e091484ec8d1859cafb6b
#
_entry.id   42b05d31915e091484ec8d1859cafb6b
#
_cell.length_a   1.000
_cell.length_b   1.000
_cell.length_c   1.000
_cell.angle_alpha   90.00
_cell.angle_beta   90.00
_cell.angle_gamma   90.00
#
_symmetry.space_group_name_H-M   'P 1'
#
loop_
_entity.id
_entity.type
_entity.pdbx_description
1 polymer ?
#
loop_
_entity_poly.entity_id
_entity_poly.type
_entity_poly.pdbx_seq_one_letter_code
_entity_poly.pdbx_strand_id
1 'polypeptide(L)'
;MQGPDTPVTQFELLILDDDAERRQSLHTCFAFIGLNCHVFDFVTWLQQGKAFDLANIGLVVIGESSLPIAMSKLIAELDQARVRPKLLACAWPELSADDFARHAILGELQPPYRYDRLLDWLHLCGLMHAQQLEPASLQAEMPGFVGQSRPVREIRQMIAKVAPRDISVLITGESGTGKEVVARCLHEHSPRCEGPFVPVNCGAIPSELLESELFGHEKGAFTGAISSRPGRFELANGGTLFLDEIGDMPLPMQVKLLRVIQERQFERVGGSKTQEVDVRI
;
A
#
# COMPACT_ATOMS: atom_id res chain seq x y z
N MET A 1 22.40 21.66 -14.34
CA MET A 1 22.54 20.58 -13.34
C MET A 1 21.14 20.37 -12.75
N GLN A 2 20.40 19.39 -13.25
CA GLN A 2 19.12 18.98 -12.67
C GLN A 2 19.46 18.25 -11.36
N GLY A 3 18.91 18.74 -10.24
CA GLY A 3 19.02 18.06 -8.94
C GLY A 3 18.31 16.72 -8.95
N PRO A 4 18.62 15.83 -7.99
CA PRO A 4 18.00 14.52 -7.91
C PRO A 4 16.48 14.66 -7.78
N ASP A 5 15.73 13.79 -8.48
CA ASP A 5 14.27 13.66 -8.38
C ASP A 5 13.85 13.55 -6.91
N THR A 6 13.48 14.68 -6.34
CA THR A 6 12.89 14.73 -5.00
C THR A 6 11.47 14.23 -5.13
N PRO A 7 11.04 13.24 -4.35
CA PRO A 7 9.65 12.82 -4.36
C PRO A 7 8.79 14.04 -4.01
N VAL A 8 7.93 14.45 -4.94
CA VAL A 8 6.96 15.52 -4.73
C VAL A 8 6.10 15.10 -3.55
N THR A 9 6.36 15.68 -2.39
CA THR A 9 5.54 15.45 -1.20
C THR A 9 4.16 16.04 -1.46
N GLN A 10 3.14 15.19 -1.41
CA GLN A 10 1.75 15.55 -1.70
C GLN A 10 1.07 16.32 -0.55
N PHE A 11 1.81 16.89 0.38
CA PHE A 11 1.28 17.64 1.52
C PHE A 11 2.08 18.89 1.78
N GLU A 12 1.48 19.82 2.51
CA GLU A 12 2.05 21.08 2.93
C GLU A 12 2.45 21.06 4.41
N LEU A 13 3.33 21.96 4.79
CA LEU A 13 3.87 22.08 6.15
C LEU A 13 3.36 23.36 6.82
N LEU A 14 3.01 23.26 8.09
CA LEU A 14 2.68 24.40 8.95
C LEU A 14 3.77 24.55 10.03
N ILE A 15 4.32 25.77 10.17
CA ILE A 15 5.28 26.11 11.22
C ILE A 15 4.63 27.14 12.15
N LEU A 16 4.53 26.79 13.43
CA LEU A 16 4.01 27.65 14.49
C LEU A 16 5.12 27.90 15.53
N ASP A 17 5.64 29.11 15.61
CA ASP A 17 6.72 29.46 16.55
C ASP A 17 6.74 30.98 16.75
N ASP A 18 6.95 31.47 17.96
CA ASP A 18 7.06 32.92 18.23
C ASP A 18 8.48 33.45 17.96
N ASP A 19 9.50 32.57 17.95
CA ASP A 19 10.87 32.96 17.59
C ASP A 19 11.02 33.18 16.08
N ALA A 20 11.25 34.41 15.67
CA ALA A 20 11.34 34.79 14.26
C ALA A 20 12.55 34.21 13.53
N GLU A 21 13.70 34.08 14.20
CA GLU A 21 14.94 33.53 13.62
C GLU A 21 14.77 32.02 13.40
N ARG A 22 14.21 31.32 14.37
CA ARG A 22 13.95 29.89 14.28
C ARG A 22 12.90 29.59 13.19
N ARG A 23 11.81 30.37 13.14
CA ARG A 23 10.79 30.28 12.07
C ARG A 23 11.42 30.42 10.69
N GLN A 24 12.24 31.45 10.49
CA GLN A 24 12.89 31.70 9.20
C GLN A 24 13.87 30.59 8.83
N SER A 25 14.63 30.07 9.81
CA SER A 25 15.56 28.97 9.61
C SER A 25 14.84 27.68 9.19
N LEU A 26 13.77 27.31 9.88
CA LEU A 26 12.94 26.15 9.55
C LEU A 26 12.30 26.30 8.17
N HIS A 27 11.71 27.47 7.88
CA HIS A 27 11.15 27.76 6.57
C HIS A 27 12.20 27.57 5.46
N THR A 28 13.40 28.11 5.62
CA THR A 28 14.47 27.97 4.64
C THR A 28 14.89 26.53 4.43
N CYS A 29 15.01 25.75 5.52
CA CYS A 29 15.37 24.33 5.43
C CYS A 29 14.31 23.51 4.68
N PHE A 30 13.03 23.68 5.01
CA PHE A 30 11.96 22.91 4.37
C PHE A 30 11.65 23.39 2.94
N ALA A 31 11.74 24.69 2.66
CA ALA A 31 11.63 25.22 1.31
C ALA A 31 12.76 24.73 0.40
N PHE A 32 14.00 24.59 0.92
CA PHE A 32 15.12 23.99 0.19
C PHE A 32 14.87 22.53 -0.19
N ILE A 33 14.10 21.80 0.62
CA ILE A 33 13.66 20.41 0.34
C ILE A 33 12.51 20.37 -0.69
N GLY A 34 11.93 21.53 -1.03
CA GLY A 34 10.85 21.63 -2.03
C GLY A 34 9.43 21.53 -1.44
N LEU A 35 9.28 21.78 -0.12
CA LEU A 35 7.96 21.80 0.52
C LEU A 35 7.33 23.19 0.53
N ASN A 36 6.03 23.25 0.33
CA ASN A 36 5.25 24.44 0.62
C ASN A 36 5.06 24.60 2.13
N CYS A 37 5.55 25.72 2.67
CA CYS A 37 5.53 26.01 4.09
C CYS A 37 4.65 27.21 4.40
N HIS A 38 3.68 27.03 5.30
CA HIS A 38 2.92 28.10 5.92
C HIS A 38 3.52 28.42 7.29
N VAL A 39 3.78 29.68 7.55
CA VAL A 39 4.55 30.11 8.73
C VAL A 39 3.76 31.15 9.49
N PHE A 40 3.50 30.90 10.78
CA PHE A 40 2.76 31.80 11.66
C PHE A 40 3.46 31.92 13.03
N ASP A 41 3.34 33.07 13.65
CA ASP A 41 3.47 33.18 15.12
C ASP A 41 2.13 32.80 15.79
N PHE A 42 2.17 32.54 17.09
CA PHE A 42 0.96 32.10 17.80
C PHE A 42 -0.13 33.18 17.88
N VAL A 43 0.24 34.45 17.88
CA VAL A 43 -0.74 35.56 17.88
C VAL A 43 -1.50 35.57 16.56
N THR A 44 -0.79 35.53 15.44
CA THR A 44 -1.38 35.51 14.11
C THR A 44 -2.20 34.25 13.91
N TRP A 45 -1.70 33.10 14.39
CA TRP A 45 -2.44 31.85 14.31
C TRP A 45 -3.77 31.89 15.05
N LEU A 46 -3.79 32.41 16.27
CA LEU A 46 -5.05 32.55 17.04
C LEU A 46 -6.08 33.46 16.38
N GLN A 47 -5.65 34.44 15.59
CA GLN A 47 -6.50 35.35 14.86
C GLN A 47 -7.01 34.76 13.55
N GLN A 48 -6.18 34.08 12.81
CA GLN A 48 -6.43 33.66 11.41
C GLN A 48 -6.56 32.15 11.25
N GLY A 49 -6.07 31.33 12.17
CA GLY A 49 -5.99 29.88 12.05
C GLY A 49 -7.34 29.18 11.88
N LYS A 50 -8.42 29.76 12.41
CA LYS A 50 -9.79 29.22 12.22
C LYS A 50 -10.29 29.31 10.76
N ALA A 51 -9.75 30.23 9.98
CA ALA A 51 -10.07 30.39 8.57
C ALA A 51 -9.05 29.65 7.66
N PHE A 52 -7.98 29.10 8.25
CA PHE A 52 -6.94 28.41 7.50
C PHE A 52 -7.37 26.97 7.17
N ASP A 53 -7.23 26.58 5.90
CA ASP A 53 -7.56 25.23 5.46
C ASP A 53 -6.43 24.24 5.81
N LEU A 54 -6.71 23.35 6.75
CA LEU A 54 -5.79 22.31 7.20
C LEU A 54 -5.84 21.03 6.34
N ALA A 55 -6.66 20.98 5.30
CA ALA A 55 -6.92 19.74 4.55
C ALA A 55 -5.66 19.16 3.89
N ASN A 56 -4.72 20.01 3.48
CA ASN A 56 -3.49 19.61 2.81
C ASN A 56 -2.26 19.59 3.75
N ILE A 57 -2.43 19.96 5.03
CA ILE A 57 -1.34 19.99 5.99
C ILE A 57 -1.06 18.57 6.49
N GLY A 58 0.10 18.01 6.12
CA GLY A 58 0.54 16.68 6.58
C GLY A 58 1.44 16.74 7.82
N LEU A 59 2.13 17.86 8.02
CA LEU A 59 3.07 18.05 9.12
C LEU A 59 2.93 19.43 9.73
N VAL A 60 2.90 19.50 11.07
CA VAL A 60 2.98 20.74 11.85
C VAL A 60 4.23 20.72 12.71
N VAL A 61 5.06 21.73 12.57
CA VAL A 61 6.21 21.97 13.45
C VAL A 61 5.79 23.01 14.47
N ILE A 62 5.83 22.64 15.74
CA ILE A 62 5.42 23.49 16.87
C ILE A 62 6.67 23.90 17.65
N GLY A 63 6.95 25.18 17.65
CA GLY A 63 8.03 25.81 18.41
C GLY A 63 7.57 26.37 19.75
N GLU A 64 8.36 27.30 20.27
CA GLU A 64 8.11 27.96 21.54
C GLU A 64 7.02 29.03 21.40
N SER A 65 6.12 29.11 22.39
CA SER A 65 5.12 30.17 22.49
C SER A 65 5.44 31.13 23.61
N SER A 66 5.41 32.42 23.30
CA SER A 66 5.48 33.49 24.31
C SER A 66 4.18 33.69 25.07
N LEU A 67 3.08 33.05 24.58
CA LEU A 67 1.77 33.10 25.21
C LEU A 67 1.55 31.89 26.11
N PRO A 68 0.81 32.01 27.22
CA PRO A 68 0.44 30.90 28.09
C PRO A 68 -0.63 30.00 27.43
N ILE A 69 -0.26 29.37 26.30
CA ILE A 69 -1.14 28.47 25.57
C ILE A 69 -0.89 27.04 26.03
N ALA A 70 -1.94 26.37 26.49
CA ALA A 70 -1.84 24.94 26.79
C ALA A 70 -1.73 24.16 25.46
N MET A 71 -0.67 23.34 25.31
CA MET A 71 -0.42 22.49 24.15
C MET A 71 -1.66 21.65 23.79
N SER A 72 -2.34 21.10 24.81
CA SER A 72 -3.56 20.30 24.63
C SER A 72 -4.68 21.04 23.89
N LYS A 73 -4.79 22.38 24.08
CA LYS A 73 -5.80 23.19 23.41
C LYS A 73 -5.45 23.41 21.94
N LEU A 74 -4.18 23.69 21.65
CA LEU A 74 -3.68 23.82 20.28
C LEU A 74 -3.87 22.52 19.49
N ILE A 75 -3.50 21.39 20.11
CA ILE A 75 -3.65 20.08 19.50
C ILE A 75 -5.14 19.75 19.26
N ALA A 76 -6.01 20.08 20.19
CA ALA A 76 -7.45 19.88 20.01
C ALA A 76 -8.02 20.69 18.82
N GLU A 77 -7.46 21.86 18.51
CA GLU A 77 -7.82 22.62 17.30
C GLU A 77 -7.31 21.92 16.03
N LEU A 78 -6.10 21.42 16.04
CA LEU A 78 -5.51 20.67 14.90
C LEU A 78 -6.22 19.32 14.69
N ASP A 79 -6.73 18.69 15.75
CA ASP A 79 -7.48 17.44 15.68
C ASP A 79 -8.87 17.57 15.03
N GLN A 80 -9.39 18.79 14.87
CA GLN A 80 -10.64 19.05 14.14
C GLN A 80 -10.47 19.02 12.62
N ALA A 81 -9.21 18.97 12.13
CA ALA A 81 -8.95 18.84 10.71
C ALA A 81 -9.47 17.48 10.17
N ARG A 82 -9.97 17.47 8.94
CA ARG A 82 -10.41 16.25 8.25
C ARG A 82 -9.33 15.17 8.16
N VAL A 83 -8.09 15.61 8.04
CA VAL A 83 -6.87 14.77 8.06
C VAL A 83 -6.03 15.29 9.21
N ARG A 84 -5.74 14.43 10.18
CA ARG A 84 -4.96 14.80 11.35
C ARG A 84 -3.48 14.97 10.97
N PRO A 85 -2.90 16.18 11.00
CA PRO A 85 -1.50 16.37 10.69
C PRO A 85 -0.61 15.70 11.73
N LYS A 86 0.61 15.36 11.35
CA LYS A 86 1.63 14.88 12.28
C LYS A 86 2.33 16.06 12.93
N LEU A 87 2.79 15.86 14.17
CA LEU A 87 3.38 16.91 14.98
C LEU A 87 4.87 16.65 15.19
N LEU A 88 5.70 17.67 15.01
CA LEU A 88 7.10 17.71 15.45
C LEU A 88 7.27 18.88 16.42
N ALA A 89 7.87 18.64 17.57
CA ALA A 89 8.22 19.68 18.51
C ALA A 89 9.57 20.33 18.14
N CYS A 90 9.67 21.65 18.30
CA CYS A 90 10.93 22.38 18.12
C CYS A 90 11.10 23.34 19.29
N ALA A 91 12.09 23.08 20.16
CA ALA A 91 12.39 23.91 21.33
C ALA A 91 11.19 24.15 22.30
N TRP A 92 10.37 23.14 22.53
CA TRP A 92 9.30 23.21 23.52
C TRP A 92 9.82 22.75 24.90
N PRO A 93 9.92 23.64 25.89
CA PRO A 93 10.70 23.38 27.12
C PRO A 93 10.05 22.39 28.11
N GLU A 94 8.78 22.03 27.96
CA GLU A 94 8.01 21.27 28.96
C GLU A 94 7.44 19.94 28.45
N LEU A 95 7.89 19.42 27.32
CA LEU A 95 7.39 18.14 26.81
C LEU A 95 7.95 16.95 27.61
N SER A 96 7.07 16.24 28.29
CA SER A 96 7.39 14.97 28.92
C SER A 96 7.26 13.80 27.93
N ALA A 97 7.87 12.65 28.24
CA ALA A 97 7.71 11.43 27.45
C ALA A 97 6.23 11.00 27.29
N ASP A 98 5.41 11.28 28.31
CA ASP A 98 3.97 11.00 28.29
C ASP A 98 3.22 11.92 27.32
N ASP A 99 3.69 13.15 27.10
CA ASP A 99 3.08 14.09 26.17
C ASP A 99 3.34 13.66 24.70
N PHE A 100 4.53 13.15 24.40
CA PHE A 100 4.83 12.58 23.09
C PHE A 100 3.87 11.44 22.73
N ALA A 101 3.63 10.53 23.67
CA ALA A 101 2.73 9.41 23.47
C ALA A 101 1.26 9.86 23.36
N ARG A 102 0.83 10.75 24.24
CA ARG A 102 -0.57 11.23 24.35
C ARG A 102 -0.98 12.04 23.12
N HIS A 103 -0.08 12.85 22.59
CA HIS A 103 -0.36 13.76 21.49
C HIS A 103 0.15 13.30 20.14
N ALA A 104 0.67 12.07 20.06
CA ALA A 104 1.22 11.48 18.82
C ALA A 104 2.29 12.38 18.15
N ILE A 105 3.13 13.03 18.96
CA ILE A 105 4.26 13.82 18.50
C ILE A 105 5.32 12.85 17.98
N LEU A 106 5.77 13.04 16.74
CA LEU A 106 6.72 12.13 16.08
C LEU A 106 8.13 12.23 16.67
N GLY A 107 8.51 13.41 17.11
CA GLY A 107 9.83 13.66 17.68
C GLY A 107 10.11 15.14 17.90
N GLU A 108 11.37 15.44 18.23
CA GLU A 108 11.85 16.78 18.46
C GLU A 108 12.91 17.19 17.44
N LEU A 109 12.77 18.41 16.89
CA LEU A 109 13.73 19.04 16.01
C LEU A 109 14.65 19.94 16.83
N GLN A 110 15.94 19.62 16.87
CA GLN A 110 16.97 20.42 17.53
C GLN A 110 18.01 20.91 16.50
N PRO A 111 18.45 22.17 16.58
CA PRO A 111 19.54 22.66 15.75
C PRO A 111 20.87 21.98 16.11
N PRO A 112 21.81 21.78 15.16
CA PRO A 112 21.66 22.08 13.74
C PRO A 112 20.72 21.08 13.04
N TYR A 113 19.83 21.63 12.17
CA TYR A 113 18.84 20.81 11.46
C TYR A 113 19.54 19.95 10.40
N ARG A 114 19.65 18.68 10.64
CA ARG A 114 20.31 17.72 9.74
C ARG A 114 19.38 17.31 8.62
N TYR A 115 19.84 17.47 7.38
CA TYR A 115 19.07 17.17 6.18
C TYR A 115 18.56 15.72 6.12
N ASP A 116 19.40 14.74 6.48
CA ASP A 116 19.02 13.32 6.56
C ASP A 116 17.84 13.08 7.51
N ARG A 117 17.90 13.67 8.70
CA ARG A 117 16.82 13.57 9.69
C ARG A 117 15.52 14.23 9.24
N LEU A 118 15.61 15.38 8.57
CA LEU A 118 14.43 16.04 8.02
C LEU A 118 13.77 15.19 6.94
N LEU A 119 14.54 14.57 6.06
CA LEU A 119 14.02 13.67 5.03
C LEU A 119 13.34 12.44 5.63
N ASP A 120 13.92 11.83 6.67
CA ASP A 120 13.31 10.68 7.36
C ASP A 120 11.93 11.04 7.93
N TRP A 121 11.81 12.20 8.60
CA TRP A 121 10.54 12.69 9.12
C TRP A 121 9.53 12.98 8.02
N LEU A 122 9.96 13.61 6.94
CA LEU A 122 9.08 13.92 5.80
C LEU A 122 8.60 12.67 5.09
N HIS A 123 9.48 11.69 4.90
CA HIS A 123 9.09 10.40 4.33
C HIS A 123 8.05 9.69 5.19
N LEU A 124 8.28 9.64 6.49
CA LEU A 124 7.32 9.06 7.45
C LEU A 124 5.97 9.79 7.42
N CYS A 125 5.99 11.13 7.40
CA CYS A 125 4.77 11.95 7.32
C CYS A 125 4.04 11.74 5.99
N GLY A 126 4.76 11.67 4.87
CA GLY A 126 4.18 11.43 3.56
C GLY A 126 3.45 10.09 3.47
N LEU A 127 4.06 9.03 3.98
CA LEU A 127 3.43 7.72 4.06
C LEU A 127 2.16 7.74 4.92
N MET A 128 2.22 8.38 6.09
CA MET A 128 1.09 8.45 7.01
C MET A 128 -0.03 9.36 6.50
N HIS A 129 0.31 10.47 5.83
CA HIS A 129 -0.66 11.39 5.23
C HIS A 129 -1.38 10.75 4.04
N ALA A 130 -0.66 10.10 3.14
CA ALA A 130 -1.24 9.34 2.04
C ALA A 130 -2.24 8.28 2.54
N GLN A 131 -1.95 7.62 3.67
CA GLN A 131 -2.86 6.65 4.30
C GLN A 131 -4.15 7.29 4.85
N GLN A 132 -4.11 8.56 5.25
CA GLN A 132 -5.29 9.28 5.78
C GLN A 132 -6.15 9.90 4.67
N LEU A 133 -5.53 10.27 3.54
CA LEU A 133 -6.22 10.83 2.37
C LEU A 133 -6.91 9.75 1.53
N GLU A 134 -6.56 8.48 1.71
CA GLU A 134 -7.27 7.40 1.03
C GLU A 134 -8.75 7.43 1.43
N PRO A 135 -9.67 7.54 0.47
CA PRO A 135 -11.10 7.61 0.76
C PRO A 135 -11.53 6.40 1.58
N ALA A 136 -12.47 6.60 2.49
CA ALA A 136 -13.05 5.54 3.33
C ALA A 136 -13.63 4.35 2.51
N SER A 137 -13.82 4.54 1.20
CA SER A 137 -14.17 3.48 0.25
C SER A 137 -13.08 2.38 0.14
N LEU A 138 -11.82 2.67 0.50
CA LEU A 138 -10.75 1.66 0.58
C LEU A 138 -10.71 0.93 1.93
N GLN A 139 -11.50 1.39 2.91
CA GLN A 139 -11.85 0.60 4.11
C GLN A 139 -13.03 -0.34 3.85
N ALA A 140 -13.42 -0.54 2.58
CA ALA A 140 -14.42 -1.54 2.23
C ALA A 140 -14.07 -2.83 2.96
N GLU A 141 -14.99 -3.26 3.82
CA GLU A 141 -14.89 -4.55 4.51
C GLU A 141 -14.64 -5.58 3.42
N MET A 142 -13.43 -6.12 3.38
CA MET A 142 -13.12 -7.24 2.50
C MET A 142 -13.67 -8.48 3.18
N PRO A 143 -14.81 -9.03 2.70
CA PRO A 143 -15.43 -10.18 3.33
C PRO A 143 -14.42 -11.32 3.43
N GLY A 144 -14.27 -11.90 4.61
CA GLY A 144 -13.31 -12.98 4.85
C GLY A 144 -11.88 -12.55 5.20
N PHE A 145 -11.47 -11.28 4.99
CA PHE A 145 -10.16 -10.80 5.40
C PHE A 145 -10.24 -10.01 6.71
N VAL A 146 -10.27 -10.76 7.83
CA VAL A 146 -10.50 -10.22 9.18
C VAL A 146 -9.18 -9.82 9.84
N GLY A 147 -9.17 -8.67 10.55
CA GLY A 147 -8.05 -8.21 11.36
C GLY A 147 -7.88 -6.68 11.31
N GLN A 148 -7.30 -6.12 12.39
CA GLN A 148 -7.06 -4.68 12.52
C GLN A 148 -5.58 -4.35 12.78
N SER A 149 -4.70 -5.36 12.76
CA SER A 149 -3.27 -5.14 12.94
C SER A 149 -2.67 -4.31 11.80
N ARG A 150 -1.56 -3.64 12.06
CA ARG A 150 -0.87 -2.84 11.05
C ARG A 150 -0.54 -3.64 9.78
N PRO A 151 0.03 -4.87 9.86
CA PRO A 151 0.31 -5.66 8.66
C PRO A 151 -0.94 -5.99 7.84
N VAL A 152 -2.07 -6.30 8.49
CA VAL A 152 -3.33 -6.58 7.81
C VAL A 152 -3.84 -5.35 7.06
N ARG A 153 -3.72 -4.16 7.65
CA ARG A 153 -4.10 -2.90 6.98
C ARG A 153 -3.21 -2.62 5.75
N GLU A 154 -1.91 -2.83 5.87
CA GLU A 154 -0.95 -2.67 4.76
C GLU A 154 -1.28 -3.62 3.59
N ILE A 155 -1.63 -4.88 3.89
CA ILE A 155 -2.06 -5.85 2.86
C ILE A 155 -3.38 -5.40 2.20
N ARG A 156 -4.38 -4.93 2.95
CA ARG A 156 -5.63 -4.41 2.38
C ARG A 156 -5.38 -3.25 1.41
N GLN A 157 -4.53 -2.31 1.79
CA GLN A 157 -4.16 -1.19 0.92
C GLN A 157 -3.46 -1.68 -0.35
N MET A 158 -2.61 -2.69 -0.24
CA MET A 158 -1.95 -3.30 -1.39
C MET A 158 -2.95 -4.00 -2.31
N ILE A 159 -3.89 -4.79 -1.75
CA ILE A 159 -4.98 -5.40 -2.51
C ILE A 159 -5.77 -4.34 -3.27
N ALA A 160 -6.20 -3.27 -2.61
CA ALA A 160 -6.97 -2.20 -3.23
C ALA A 160 -6.24 -1.51 -4.39
N LYS A 161 -4.91 -1.37 -4.32
CA LYS A 161 -4.07 -0.79 -5.39
C LYS A 161 -3.85 -1.75 -6.56
N VAL A 162 -3.72 -3.04 -6.28
CA VAL A 162 -3.34 -4.07 -7.26
C VAL A 162 -4.57 -4.72 -7.92
N ALA A 163 -5.66 -4.90 -7.19
CA ALA A 163 -6.85 -5.59 -7.69
C ALA A 163 -7.42 -5.02 -8.99
N PRO A 164 -7.53 -3.67 -9.18
CA PRO A 164 -8.04 -3.09 -10.41
C PRO A 164 -7.13 -3.27 -11.63
N ARG A 165 -5.91 -3.76 -11.46
CA ARG A 165 -4.92 -3.89 -12.53
C ARG A 165 -4.88 -5.33 -13.04
N ASP A 166 -4.80 -5.50 -14.37
CA ASP A 166 -4.70 -6.82 -15.00
C ASP A 166 -3.23 -7.28 -15.06
N ILE A 167 -2.65 -7.59 -13.91
CA ILE A 167 -1.27 -8.05 -13.75
C ILE A 167 -1.23 -9.35 -12.97
N SER A 168 -0.22 -10.19 -13.22
CA SER A 168 0.08 -11.37 -12.39
C SER A 168 0.60 -10.93 -11.03
N VAL A 169 0.18 -11.63 -9.97
CA VAL A 169 0.53 -11.29 -8.58
C VAL A 169 1.16 -12.49 -7.89
N LEU A 170 2.36 -12.31 -7.34
CA LEU A 170 2.98 -13.31 -6.49
C LEU A 170 2.67 -13.01 -5.01
N ILE A 171 2.03 -13.95 -4.32
CA ILE A 171 1.71 -13.88 -2.90
C ILE A 171 2.69 -14.78 -2.14
N THR A 172 3.49 -14.19 -1.25
CA THR A 172 4.45 -14.92 -0.44
C THR A 172 4.06 -14.91 1.03
N GLY A 173 4.33 -16.01 1.73
CA GLY A 173 4.05 -16.14 3.16
C GLY A 173 4.13 -17.59 3.63
N GLU A 174 4.25 -17.80 4.93
CA GLU A 174 4.28 -19.12 5.54
C GLU A 174 2.97 -19.90 5.30
N SER A 175 3.00 -21.22 5.53
CA SER A 175 1.77 -22.02 5.44
C SER A 175 0.74 -21.54 6.47
N GLY A 176 -0.53 -21.51 6.08
CA GLY A 176 -1.62 -21.07 6.97
C GLY A 176 -1.78 -19.56 7.16
N THR A 177 -0.97 -18.70 6.52
CA THR A 177 -1.08 -17.22 6.66
C THR A 177 -2.24 -16.60 5.89
N GLY A 178 -3.05 -17.38 5.17
CA GLY A 178 -4.23 -16.88 4.44
C GLY A 178 -3.94 -16.42 3.01
N LYS A 179 -2.94 -16.96 2.33
CA LYS A 179 -2.60 -16.63 0.92
C LYS A 179 -3.82 -16.76 -0.01
N GLU A 180 -4.63 -17.82 0.13
CA GLU A 180 -5.84 -17.99 -0.67
C GLU A 180 -6.89 -16.91 -0.39
N VAL A 181 -7.03 -16.45 0.87
CA VAL A 181 -7.92 -15.34 1.21
C VAL A 181 -7.52 -14.06 0.51
N VAL A 182 -6.21 -13.75 0.49
CA VAL A 182 -5.66 -12.59 -0.25
C VAL A 182 -5.94 -12.72 -1.75
N ALA A 183 -5.72 -13.91 -2.34
CA ALA A 183 -5.98 -14.15 -3.77
C ALA A 183 -7.46 -13.97 -4.12
N ARG A 184 -8.36 -14.45 -3.26
CA ARG A 184 -9.80 -14.30 -3.40
C ARG A 184 -10.23 -12.84 -3.31
N CYS A 185 -9.70 -12.09 -2.35
CA CYS A 185 -9.94 -10.64 -2.24
C CYS A 185 -9.43 -9.87 -3.47
N LEU A 186 -8.27 -10.25 -4.03
CA LEU A 186 -7.75 -9.66 -5.27
C LEU A 186 -8.69 -9.91 -6.45
N HIS A 187 -9.28 -11.11 -6.55
CA HIS A 187 -10.26 -11.44 -7.58
C HIS A 187 -11.55 -10.65 -7.41
N GLU A 188 -12.15 -10.66 -6.22
CA GLU A 188 -13.42 -10.00 -5.90
C GLU A 188 -13.41 -8.49 -6.12
N HIS A 189 -12.23 -7.84 -5.96
CA HIS A 189 -12.05 -6.40 -6.19
C HIS A 189 -11.43 -6.07 -7.55
N SER A 190 -11.35 -7.05 -8.46
CA SER A 190 -10.81 -6.88 -9.81
C SER A 190 -11.90 -6.65 -10.86
N PRO A 191 -11.55 -6.17 -12.06
CA PRO A 191 -12.46 -6.14 -13.21
C PRO A 191 -12.98 -7.52 -13.64
N ARG A 192 -12.38 -8.61 -13.12
CA ARG A 192 -12.71 -10.01 -13.42
C ARG A 192 -13.54 -10.68 -12.33
N CYS A 193 -14.11 -9.90 -11.38
CA CYS A 193 -14.86 -10.43 -10.24
C CYS A 193 -16.10 -11.27 -10.62
N GLU A 194 -16.70 -10.99 -11.78
CA GLU A 194 -17.82 -11.77 -12.33
C GLU A 194 -17.36 -13.05 -13.05
N GLY A 195 -16.05 -13.19 -13.31
CA GLY A 195 -15.47 -14.36 -13.96
C GLY A 195 -15.19 -15.50 -12.96
N PRO A 196 -14.74 -16.66 -13.45
CA PRO A 196 -14.41 -17.78 -12.58
C PRO A 196 -13.15 -17.51 -11.73
N PHE A 197 -13.19 -17.92 -10.46
CA PHE A 197 -12.01 -18.05 -9.60
C PHE A 197 -11.67 -19.53 -9.46
N VAL A 198 -10.55 -19.97 -10.04
CA VAL A 198 -10.14 -21.37 -10.08
C VAL A 198 -8.89 -21.58 -9.23
N PRO A 199 -9.02 -22.10 -8.00
CA PRO A 199 -7.88 -22.45 -7.17
C PRO A 199 -7.31 -23.82 -7.56
N VAL A 200 -5.98 -23.95 -7.58
CA VAL A 200 -5.22 -25.17 -7.82
C VAL A 200 -4.08 -25.26 -6.83
N ASN A 201 -4.04 -26.30 -6.03
CA ASN A 201 -2.89 -26.59 -5.19
C ASN A 201 -1.93 -27.50 -5.97
N CYS A 202 -0.78 -26.96 -6.40
CA CYS A 202 0.20 -27.65 -7.21
C CYS A 202 0.95 -28.76 -6.43
N GLY A 203 1.10 -28.60 -5.12
CA GLY A 203 1.74 -29.62 -4.27
C GLY A 203 0.84 -30.83 -3.95
N ALA A 204 -0.49 -30.64 -4.00
CA ALA A 204 -1.44 -31.72 -3.74
C ALA A 204 -1.69 -32.63 -4.95
N ILE A 205 -1.32 -32.22 -6.16
CA ILE A 205 -1.53 -32.99 -7.39
C ILE A 205 -0.24 -33.76 -7.73
N PRO A 206 -0.31 -35.09 -7.93
CA PRO A 206 0.85 -35.85 -8.42
C PRO A 206 1.44 -35.22 -9.69
N SER A 207 2.77 -35.14 -9.75
CA SER A 207 3.50 -34.48 -10.85
C SER A 207 3.10 -35.00 -12.26
N GLU A 208 2.79 -36.26 -12.37
CA GLU A 208 2.37 -36.94 -13.61
C GLU A 208 0.98 -36.50 -14.09
N LEU A 209 0.12 -36.06 -13.15
CA LEU A 209 -1.24 -35.60 -13.46
C LEU A 209 -1.34 -34.08 -13.56
N LEU A 210 -0.37 -33.35 -13.01
CA LEU A 210 -0.41 -31.89 -12.94
C LEU A 210 -0.54 -31.24 -14.31
N GLU A 211 0.15 -31.75 -15.32
CA GLU A 211 0.06 -31.25 -16.69
C GLU A 211 -1.35 -31.40 -17.27
N SER A 212 -1.92 -32.59 -17.13
CA SER A 212 -3.27 -32.90 -17.57
C SER A 212 -4.35 -32.11 -16.83
N GLU A 213 -4.18 -31.87 -15.53
CA GLU A 213 -5.09 -31.03 -14.74
C GLU A 213 -5.02 -29.57 -15.15
N LEU A 214 -3.83 -29.01 -15.33
CA LEU A 214 -3.66 -27.60 -15.70
C LEU A 214 -4.10 -27.31 -17.13
N PHE A 215 -3.64 -28.09 -18.11
CA PHE A 215 -3.83 -27.82 -19.53
C PHE A 215 -4.91 -28.68 -20.21
N GLY A 216 -5.46 -29.69 -19.48
CA GLY A 216 -6.40 -30.62 -20.08
C GLY A 216 -5.73 -31.67 -20.97
N HIS A 217 -6.50 -32.62 -21.45
CA HIS A 217 -6.02 -33.68 -22.31
C HIS A 217 -7.03 -34.05 -23.39
N GLU A 218 -6.53 -34.53 -24.51
CA GLU A 218 -7.32 -35.15 -25.56
C GLU A 218 -7.51 -36.66 -25.28
N LYS A 219 -8.55 -37.23 -25.86
CA LYS A 219 -8.78 -38.66 -25.79
C LYS A 219 -7.58 -39.43 -26.33
N GLY A 220 -7.05 -40.40 -25.53
CA GLY A 220 -5.92 -41.22 -25.87
C GLY A 220 -4.54 -40.60 -25.58
N ALA A 221 -4.47 -39.45 -24.92
CA ALA A 221 -3.22 -38.76 -24.60
C ALA A 221 -2.30 -39.60 -23.67
N PHE A 222 -2.88 -40.44 -22.84
CA PHE A 222 -2.17 -41.36 -21.95
C PHE A 222 -3.04 -42.56 -21.62
N THR A 223 -2.45 -43.61 -21.00
CA THR A 223 -3.18 -44.81 -20.56
C THR A 223 -4.22 -44.42 -19.50
N GLY A 224 -5.52 -44.47 -19.88
CA GLY A 224 -6.62 -44.02 -19.01
C GLY A 224 -7.33 -42.76 -19.50
N ALA A 225 -6.84 -42.05 -20.51
CA ALA A 225 -7.52 -40.92 -21.13
C ALA A 225 -8.68 -41.38 -22.06
N ILE A 226 -9.78 -41.81 -21.45
CA ILE A 226 -10.93 -42.37 -22.17
C ILE A 226 -11.72 -41.30 -22.91
N SER A 227 -11.72 -40.07 -22.40
CA SER A 227 -12.38 -38.91 -22.98
C SER A 227 -11.48 -37.69 -22.93
N SER A 228 -11.75 -36.69 -23.77
CA SER A 228 -11.13 -35.37 -23.68
C SER A 228 -11.67 -34.61 -22.45
N ARG A 229 -10.81 -33.86 -21.75
CA ARG A 229 -11.18 -33.06 -20.58
C ARG A 229 -10.52 -31.68 -20.63
N PRO A 230 -11.27 -30.60 -20.39
CA PRO A 230 -10.70 -29.25 -20.28
C PRO A 230 -9.81 -29.12 -19.06
N GLY A 231 -8.75 -28.32 -19.18
CA GLY A 231 -7.84 -28.00 -18.08
C GLY A 231 -8.28 -26.81 -17.24
N ARG A 232 -7.56 -26.57 -16.15
CA ARG A 232 -7.84 -25.46 -15.23
C ARG A 232 -7.68 -24.09 -15.92
N PHE A 233 -6.76 -23.95 -16.86
CA PHE A 233 -6.62 -22.76 -17.66
C PHE A 233 -7.88 -22.44 -18.48
N GLU A 234 -8.48 -23.45 -19.12
CA GLU A 234 -9.72 -23.27 -19.85
C GLU A 234 -10.89 -22.90 -18.92
N LEU A 235 -10.96 -23.54 -17.77
CA LEU A 235 -12.00 -23.29 -16.75
C LEU A 235 -11.86 -21.89 -16.13
N ALA A 236 -10.65 -21.32 -16.09
CA ALA A 236 -10.37 -19.99 -15.56
C ALA A 236 -10.49 -18.87 -16.60
N ASN A 237 -10.82 -19.20 -17.85
CA ASN A 237 -10.86 -18.22 -18.93
C ASN A 237 -11.84 -17.08 -18.64
N GLY A 238 -11.40 -15.84 -18.84
CA GLY A 238 -12.12 -14.62 -18.45
C GLY A 238 -12.07 -14.27 -16.96
N GLY A 239 -11.42 -15.10 -16.14
CA GLY A 239 -11.35 -14.95 -14.69
C GLY A 239 -9.93 -14.96 -14.12
N THR A 240 -9.76 -15.66 -12.99
CA THR A 240 -8.50 -15.74 -12.24
C THR A 240 -8.14 -17.19 -11.94
N LEU A 241 -6.91 -17.57 -12.23
CA LEU A 241 -6.31 -18.85 -11.82
C LEU A 241 -5.38 -18.61 -10.63
N PHE A 242 -5.69 -19.20 -9.49
CA PHE A 242 -4.84 -19.17 -8.31
C PHE A 242 -4.03 -20.47 -8.21
N LEU A 243 -2.72 -20.36 -8.31
CA LEU A 243 -1.78 -21.48 -8.20
C LEU A 243 -1.13 -21.45 -6.81
N ASP A 244 -1.60 -22.30 -5.89
CA ASP A 244 -0.96 -22.44 -4.58
C ASP A 244 0.21 -23.42 -4.64
N GLU A 245 1.18 -23.23 -3.74
CA GLU A 245 2.38 -24.05 -3.63
C GLU A 245 3.13 -24.19 -4.97
N ILE A 246 3.23 -23.09 -5.73
CA ILE A 246 3.87 -23.06 -7.05
C ILE A 246 5.34 -23.47 -6.99
N GLY A 247 5.99 -23.33 -5.83
CA GLY A 247 7.37 -23.76 -5.62
C GLY A 247 7.58 -25.28 -5.76
N ASP A 248 6.52 -26.07 -5.58
CA ASP A 248 6.58 -27.54 -5.68
C ASP A 248 6.38 -28.04 -7.12
N MET A 249 6.14 -27.11 -8.07
CA MET A 249 5.94 -27.45 -9.47
C MET A 249 7.22 -27.98 -10.11
N PRO A 250 7.18 -29.12 -10.82
CA PRO A 250 8.33 -29.66 -11.55
C PRO A 250 8.86 -28.69 -12.62
N LEU A 251 10.17 -28.66 -12.83
CA LEU A 251 10.81 -27.72 -13.75
C LEU A 251 10.23 -27.75 -15.18
N PRO A 252 9.90 -28.88 -15.81
CA PRO A 252 9.25 -28.89 -17.12
C PRO A 252 7.93 -28.16 -17.14
N MET A 253 7.17 -28.23 -16.04
CA MET A 253 5.89 -27.57 -15.88
C MET A 253 6.04 -26.05 -15.70
N GLN A 254 7.08 -25.61 -14.99
CA GLN A 254 7.41 -24.19 -14.85
C GLN A 254 7.68 -23.55 -16.23
N VAL A 255 8.44 -24.24 -17.09
CA VAL A 255 8.71 -23.76 -18.47
C VAL A 255 7.43 -23.64 -19.28
N LYS A 256 6.53 -24.65 -19.20
CA LYS A 256 5.25 -24.62 -19.92
C LYS A 256 4.35 -23.51 -19.39
N LEU A 257 4.28 -23.34 -18.07
CA LEU A 257 3.54 -22.26 -17.44
C LEU A 257 4.04 -20.88 -17.89
N LEU A 258 5.36 -20.68 -17.91
CA LEU A 258 5.96 -19.42 -18.35
C LEU A 258 5.54 -19.07 -19.80
N ARG A 259 5.52 -20.06 -20.70
CA ARG A 259 5.03 -19.84 -22.08
C ARG A 259 3.57 -19.41 -22.10
N VAL A 260 2.71 -20.06 -21.32
CA VAL A 260 1.28 -19.70 -21.27
C VAL A 260 1.09 -18.28 -20.73
N ILE A 261 1.85 -17.87 -19.73
CA ILE A 261 1.80 -16.50 -19.19
C ILE A 261 2.21 -15.47 -20.25
N GLN A 262 3.23 -15.78 -21.06
CA GLN A 262 3.78 -14.86 -22.06
C GLN A 262 2.94 -14.81 -23.34
N GLU A 263 2.54 -15.99 -23.84
CA GLU A 263 1.91 -16.14 -25.15
C GLU A 263 0.38 -16.14 -25.07
N ARG A 264 -0.19 -16.32 -23.86
CA ARG A 264 -1.64 -16.49 -23.60
C ARG A 264 -2.26 -17.63 -24.44
N GLN A 265 -1.45 -18.65 -24.71
CA GLN A 265 -1.83 -19.80 -25.54
C GLN A 265 -1.19 -21.07 -24.97
N PHE A 266 -1.87 -22.18 -25.17
CA PHE A 266 -1.35 -23.51 -24.83
C PHE A 266 -2.00 -24.60 -25.67
N GLU A 267 -1.46 -25.83 -25.59
CA GLU A 267 -2.03 -27.01 -26.21
C GLU A 267 -2.38 -28.03 -25.12
N ARG A 268 -3.46 -28.77 -25.31
CA ARG A 268 -3.82 -29.89 -24.44
C ARG A 268 -2.81 -31.02 -24.58
N VAL A 269 -2.67 -31.82 -23.52
CA VAL A 269 -1.83 -33.03 -23.55
C VAL A 269 -2.35 -33.98 -24.63
N GLY A 270 -1.47 -34.40 -25.55
CA GLY A 270 -1.80 -35.25 -26.67
C GLY A 270 -2.55 -34.55 -27.83
N GLY A 271 -2.76 -33.25 -27.73
CA GLY A 271 -3.39 -32.43 -28.80
C GLY A 271 -2.36 -31.55 -29.49
N SER A 272 -2.72 -31.08 -30.70
CA SER A 272 -1.94 -30.11 -31.48
C SER A 272 -2.74 -28.82 -31.76
N LYS A 273 -3.93 -28.71 -31.18
CA LYS A 273 -4.76 -27.51 -31.31
C LYS A 273 -4.39 -26.46 -30.27
N THR A 274 -3.93 -25.33 -30.73
CA THR A 274 -3.66 -24.18 -29.86
C THR A 274 -4.96 -23.63 -29.28
N GLN A 275 -4.99 -23.42 -27.96
CA GLN A 275 -6.08 -22.80 -27.22
C GLN A 275 -5.62 -21.42 -26.74
N GLU A 276 -6.38 -20.39 -27.07
CA GLU A 276 -6.17 -19.05 -26.52
C GLU A 276 -6.85 -18.94 -25.15
N VAL A 277 -6.20 -18.25 -24.23
CA VAL A 277 -6.72 -18.08 -22.87
C VAL A 277 -6.43 -16.68 -22.33
N ASP A 278 -7.44 -16.06 -21.78
CA ASP A 278 -7.34 -14.77 -21.09
C ASP A 278 -7.60 -14.95 -19.59
N VAL A 279 -6.51 -15.18 -18.84
CA VAL A 279 -6.56 -15.51 -17.40
C VAL A 279 -5.61 -14.61 -16.63
N ARG A 280 -6.08 -14.07 -15.51
CA ARG A 280 -5.23 -13.43 -14.50
C ARG A 280 -4.65 -14.52 -13.58
N ILE A 281 -3.34 -14.44 -13.23
CA ILE A 281 -2.63 -15.38 -12.36
C ILE A 281 -2.13 -14.67 -11.11
#